data_bb745aa1f48c7aa1ad3a9f0023ee9d04
#
_entry.id   bb745aa1f48c7aa1ad3a9f0023ee9d04
#
_cell.length_a   1.000
_cell.length_b   1.000
_cell.length_c   1.000
_cell.angle_alpha   90.00
_cell.angle_beta   90.00
_cell.angle_gamma   90.00
#
_symmetry.space_group_name_H-M   'P 1'
#
loop_
_entity.id
_entity.type
_entity.pdbx_description
1 polymer ?
#
loop_
_entity_poly.entity_id
_entity_poly.type
_entity_poly.pdbx_seq_one_letter_code
_entity_poly.pdbx_strand_id
1 'polypeptide(L)'
;MLRSVCLTIFSNNKIDFRGHQLVLLVALVASSLLPAVSNGQEVETLEPPKSMVEAAEQESEQAKVEPETKPEMMAKLKTLTVNLRGKELAFEAPESWKAKKPRFKFTKHELMLPKAEGEEKDARMTFTLSSGSTEENINRWKSQFKFPLSANPDKLFAVEKKMVDGYELSLVQIRGTFLEKMGGPFTGGKTTPRENYMMKAVIISPKDADAKTAKCFIKLVGSEKSIKQHAKAYAAMVKSLKTQTAVDKAAVE
;
A
#
# COMPACT_ATOMS: atom_id res chain seq x y z
N MET A 1 26.41 -21.19 59.11
CA MET A 1 27.29 -20.67 58.06
C MET A 1 27.18 -21.60 56.85
N LEU A 2 26.32 -21.30 55.88
CA LEU A 2 26.23 -22.06 54.64
C LEU A 2 26.15 -21.03 53.50
N ARG A 3 27.16 -21.01 52.64
CA ARG A 3 27.26 -20.19 51.44
C ARG A 3 26.51 -20.91 50.32
N SER A 4 25.51 -20.26 49.76
CA SER A 4 24.80 -20.72 48.55
C SER A 4 25.51 -20.16 47.32
N VAL A 5 25.98 -21.07 46.45
CA VAL A 5 26.62 -20.76 45.17
C VAL A 5 25.54 -20.75 44.12
N CYS A 6 25.34 -19.59 43.49
CA CYS A 6 24.40 -19.44 42.35
C CYS A 6 25.18 -19.70 41.07
N LEU A 7 24.84 -20.79 40.38
CA LEU A 7 25.42 -21.20 39.09
C LEU A 7 24.61 -20.55 37.94
N THR A 8 25.24 -19.60 37.26
CA THR A 8 24.66 -18.98 36.06
C THR A 8 25.05 -19.80 34.82
N ILE A 9 24.08 -20.45 34.18
CA ILE A 9 24.31 -21.17 32.93
C ILE A 9 24.01 -20.22 31.78
N PHE A 10 25.06 -19.76 31.09
CA PHE A 10 24.93 -19.10 29.77
C PHE A 10 24.83 -20.19 28.69
N SER A 11 23.67 -20.26 28.02
CA SER A 11 23.51 -21.07 26.84
C SER A 11 23.72 -20.20 25.60
N ASN A 12 24.92 -20.32 24.99
CA ASN A 12 25.21 -19.79 23.65
C ASN A 12 24.65 -20.77 22.60
N ASN A 13 23.60 -20.41 21.92
CA ASN A 13 23.10 -21.16 20.76
C ASN A 13 23.51 -20.44 19.48
N LYS A 14 24.70 -20.79 18.94
CA LYS A 14 25.14 -20.48 17.58
C LYS A 14 24.50 -21.48 16.64
N ILE A 15 23.57 -21.03 15.80
CA ILE A 15 23.06 -21.83 14.67
C ILE A 15 23.95 -21.55 13.47
N ASP A 16 24.74 -22.56 13.10
CA ASP A 16 25.64 -22.55 11.94
C ASP A 16 24.88 -23.13 10.73
N PHE A 17 24.65 -22.32 9.71
CA PHE A 17 24.01 -22.74 8.45
C PHE A 17 25.09 -23.09 7.44
N ARG A 18 25.51 -24.36 7.41
CA ARG A 18 26.29 -24.93 6.29
C ARG A 18 25.51 -26.06 5.64
N GLY A 19 25.15 -25.83 4.39
CA GLY A 19 25.10 -26.75 3.26
C GLY A 19 24.34 -28.08 3.42
N HIS A 20 23.13 -28.15 2.86
CA HIS A 20 22.58 -29.44 2.41
C HIS A 20 22.10 -29.34 0.97
N GLN A 21 22.76 -30.11 0.13
CA GLN A 21 22.37 -30.38 -1.27
C GLN A 21 21.03 -31.10 -1.28
N LEU A 22 20.11 -30.59 -2.10
CA LEU A 22 18.84 -31.23 -2.39
C LEU A 22 19.07 -32.36 -3.43
N VAL A 23 18.94 -33.60 -3.01
CA VAL A 23 18.93 -34.77 -3.92
C VAL A 23 17.53 -34.89 -4.52
N LEU A 24 17.47 -34.74 -5.85
CA LEU A 24 16.25 -34.97 -6.65
C LEU A 24 16.03 -36.49 -6.77
N LEU A 25 14.98 -37.01 -6.17
CA LEU A 25 14.49 -38.37 -6.39
C LEU A 25 13.42 -38.35 -7.50
N VAL A 26 13.82 -38.79 -8.68
CA VAL A 26 12.93 -39.07 -9.82
C VAL A 26 12.29 -40.44 -9.59
N ALA A 27 11.01 -40.51 -9.34
CA ALA A 27 10.24 -41.74 -9.33
C ALA A 27 9.62 -41.97 -10.71
N LEU A 28 10.20 -42.95 -11.46
CA LEU A 28 9.61 -43.56 -12.64
C LEU A 28 8.45 -44.45 -12.20
N VAL A 29 7.24 -44.24 -12.69
CA VAL A 29 6.16 -45.20 -12.63
C VAL A 29 5.83 -45.65 -14.06
N ALA A 30 6.01 -46.96 -14.23
CA ALA A 30 5.86 -47.64 -15.49
C ALA A 30 4.40 -47.90 -15.89
N SER A 31 4.22 -47.84 -17.17
CA SER A 31 3.20 -48.43 -18.04
C SER A 31 2.26 -49.49 -17.46
N SER A 32 0.99 -49.37 -17.76
CA SER A 32 0.12 -50.51 -18.01
C SER A 32 -0.70 -50.25 -19.28
N LEU A 33 -0.43 -51.13 -20.27
CA LEU A 33 -1.19 -51.27 -21.50
C LEU A 33 -2.60 -51.82 -21.21
N LEU A 34 -3.62 -51.25 -21.85
CA LEU A 34 -4.90 -51.91 -22.11
C LEU A 34 -5.27 -51.74 -23.59
N PRO A 35 -5.98 -52.74 -24.18
CA PRO A 35 -6.06 -52.93 -25.62
C PRO A 35 -7.13 -52.10 -26.32
N ALA A 36 -6.89 -51.87 -27.61
CA ALA A 36 -7.77 -51.24 -28.57
C ALA A 36 -9.09 -51.99 -28.75
N VAL A 37 -10.21 -51.29 -28.69
CA VAL A 37 -11.47 -51.71 -29.29
C VAL A 37 -11.75 -50.72 -30.44
N SER A 38 -11.65 -51.26 -31.65
CA SER A 38 -12.05 -50.64 -32.90
C SER A 38 -13.57 -50.61 -32.97
N ASN A 39 -14.18 -49.43 -33.04
CA ASN A 39 -15.49 -49.29 -33.63
C ASN A 39 -15.44 -48.08 -34.56
N GLY A 40 -15.49 -48.38 -35.84
CA GLY A 40 -15.63 -47.36 -36.88
C GLY A 40 -16.99 -46.66 -36.78
N GLN A 41 -16.95 -45.33 -36.67
CA GLN A 41 -18.02 -44.45 -37.08
C GLN A 41 -17.43 -43.34 -37.94
N GLU A 42 -17.90 -43.30 -39.17
CA GLU A 42 -17.68 -42.20 -40.12
C GLU A 42 -18.09 -40.91 -39.49
N VAL A 43 -17.16 -39.99 -39.34
CA VAL A 43 -17.45 -38.60 -38.94
C VAL A 43 -17.79 -37.84 -40.21
N GLU A 44 -19.08 -37.65 -40.43
CA GLU A 44 -19.61 -36.76 -41.44
C GLU A 44 -19.15 -35.32 -41.12
N THR A 45 -18.34 -34.77 -42.00
CA THR A 45 -17.81 -33.39 -41.89
C THR A 45 -18.93 -32.43 -42.28
N LEU A 46 -19.66 -31.94 -41.29
CA LEU A 46 -20.61 -30.83 -41.48
C LEU A 46 -19.81 -29.50 -41.57
N GLU A 47 -19.79 -28.93 -42.79
CA GLU A 47 -19.32 -27.58 -43.01
C GLU A 47 -20.21 -26.58 -42.21
N PRO A 48 -19.64 -25.60 -41.49
CA PRO A 48 -20.46 -24.58 -40.81
C PRO A 48 -21.15 -23.69 -41.85
N PRO A 49 -22.40 -23.27 -41.58
CA PRO A 49 -23.14 -22.41 -42.49
C PRO A 49 -22.49 -21.03 -42.62
N LYS A 50 -22.36 -20.55 -43.86
CA LYS A 50 -21.73 -19.29 -44.25
C LYS A 50 -22.36 -18.00 -43.68
N SER A 51 -23.35 -18.09 -42.81
CA SER A 51 -24.06 -16.92 -42.25
C SER A 51 -23.50 -16.43 -40.89
N MET A 52 -22.46 -17.06 -40.32
CA MET A 52 -21.87 -16.62 -39.04
C MET A 52 -20.59 -15.77 -39.16
N VAL A 53 -20.11 -15.51 -40.38
CA VAL A 53 -18.87 -14.73 -40.56
C VAL A 53 -19.15 -13.24 -40.72
N GLU A 54 -20.41 -12.88 -41.07
CA GLU A 54 -20.79 -11.47 -41.33
C GLU A 54 -21.24 -10.70 -40.08
N ALA A 55 -21.47 -11.38 -38.95
CA ALA A 55 -21.85 -10.75 -37.68
C ALA A 55 -20.67 -10.37 -36.78
N ALA A 56 -19.43 -10.79 -37.08
CA ALA A 56 -18.25 -10.52 -36.25
C ALA A 56 -17.47 -9.25 -36.66
N GLU A 57 -17.75 -8.66 -37.79
CA GLU A 57 -17.05 -7.45 -38.26
C GLU A 57 -17.77 -6.12 -37.95
N GLN A 58 -18.97 -6.13 -37.34
CA GLN A 58 -19.67 -4.91 -36.97
C GLN A 58 -19.59 -4.52 -35.49
N GLU A 59 -18.91 -5.29 -34.65
CA GLU A 59 -18.78 -5.00 -33.19
C GLU A 59 -17.45 -4.35 -32.78
N SER A 60 -16.55 -4.01 -33.69
CA SER A 60 -15.25 -3.42 -33.38
C SER A 60 -15.13 -1.90 -33.55
N GLU A 61 -16.21 -1.19 -33.93
CA GLU A 61 -16.14 0.25 -34.22
C GLU A 61 -16.91 1.17 -33.26
N GLN A 62 -17.40 0.67 -32.11
CA GLN A 62 -18.12 1.50 -31.14
C GLN A 62 -17.61 1.38 -29.69
N ALA A 63 -16.32 1.51 -29.48
CA ALA A 63 -15.77 1.67 -28.10
C ALA A 63 -14.59 2.64 -28.05
N LYS A 64 -14.66 3.75 -28.76
CA LYS A 64 -13.77 4.90 -28.54
C LYS A 64 -14.58 6.10 -28.07
N VAL A 65 -15.29 5.91 -26.94
CA VAL A 65 -15.71 7.02 -26.10
C VAL A 65 -14.54 7.29 -25.17
N GLU A 66 -13.66 8.21 -25.55
CA GLU A 66 -12.82 8.91 -24.60
C GLU A 66 -13.74 9.52 -23.54
N PRO A 67 -13.53 9.25 -22.22
CA PRO A 67 -14.24 9.99 -21.21
C PRO A 67 -13.84 11.46 -21.39
N GLU A 68 -14.78 12.31 -21.77
CA GLU A 68 -14.64 13.76 -21.74
C GLU A 68 -14.09 14.13 -20.38
N THR A 69 -12.82 14.49 -20.37
CA THR A 69 -12.14 15.04 -19.20
C THR A 69 -12.78 16.40 -18.97
N LYS A 70 -13.81 16.42 -18.10
CA LYS A 70 -14.33 17.67 -17.54
C LYS A 70 -13.13 18.54 -17.21
N PRO A 71 -13.06 19.81 -17.69
CA PRO A 71 -11.87 20.64 -17.52
C PRO A 71 -11.53 20.69 -16.02
N GLU A 72 -10.33 20.22 -15.69
CA GLU A 72 -9.82 20.18 -14.32
C GLU A 72 -9.66 21.64 -13.88
N MET A 73 -10.72 22.15 -13.24
CA MET A 73 -10.74 23.47 -12.63
C MET A 73 -9.52 23.49 -11.71
N MET A 74 -8.53 24.37 -11.98
CA MET A 74 -7.27 24.46 -11.24
C MET A 74 -7.59 24.52 -9.75
N ALA A 75 -7.48 23.37 -9.08
CA ALA A 75 -7.83 23.27 -7.68
C ALA A 75 -6.87 24.18 -6.91
N LYS A 76 -7.41 25.09 -6.12
CA LYS A 76 -6.62 25.92 -5.20
C LYS A 76 -5.80 25.00 -4.30
N LEU A 77 -4.52 25.32 -4.16
CA LEU A 77 -3.57 24.55 -3.36
C LEU A 77 -3.24 25.29 -2.09
N LYS A 78 -2.94 24.52 -1.05
CA LYS A 78 -2.39 25.03 0.22
C LYS A 78 -1.10 24.30 0.53
N THR A 79 -0.14 25.02 1.11
CA THR A 79 1.14 24.44 1.54
C THR A 79 0.97 23.82 2.93
N LEU A 80 1.43 22.58 3.08
CA LEU A 80 1.56 21.85 4.34
C LEU A 80 3.04 21.70 4.65
N THR A 81 3.46 22.10 5.85
CA THR A 81 4.88 22.00 6.24
C THR A 81 5.07 21.10 7.45
N VAL A 82 6.12 20.32 7.44
CA VAL A 82 6.53 19.43 8.54
C VAL A 82 8.01 19.61 8.80
N ASN A 83 8.39 20.04 10.00
CA ASN A 83 9.80 20.10 10.38
C ASN A 83 10.31 18.72 10.75
N LEU A 84 11.26 18.21 9.95
CA LEU A 84 11.93 16.95 10.16
C LEU A 84 13.42 17.20 10.41
N ARG A 85 13.85 17.13 11.68
CA ARG A 85 15.27 17.29 12.08
C ARG A 85 15.88 18.63 11.62
N GLY A 86 15.14 19.73 11.78
CA GLY A 86 15.61 21.07 11.40
C GLY A 86 15.47 21.41 9.91
N LYS A 87 15.04 20.47 9.07
CA LYS A 87 14.64 20.75 7.68
C LYS A 87 13.12 20.78 7.57
N GLU A 88 12.60 21.73 6.83
CA GLU A 88 11.18 21.85 6.57
C GLU A 88 10.86 21.06 5.29
N LEU A 89 9.93 20.09 5.43
CA LEU A 89 9.34 19.38 4.32
C LEU A 89 8.05 20.09 3.93
N ALA A 90 7.95 20.60 2.71
CA ALA A 90 6.79 21.30 2.19
C ALA A 90 6.06 20.46 1.14
N PHE A 91 4.72 20.47 1.18
CA PHE A 91 3.84 19.73 0.28
C PHE A 91 2.71 20.65 -0.19
N GLU A 92 2.35 20.57 -1.46
CA GLU A 92 1.20 21.26 -2.02
C GLU A 92 -0.02 20.32 -2.04
N ALA A 93 -1.05 20.66 -1.27
CA ALA A 93 -2.27 19.86 -1.14
C ALA A 93 -3.51 20.67 -1.59
N PRO A 94 -4.55 20.03 -2.16
CA PRO A 94 -5.80 20.71 -2.49
C PRO A 94 -6.44 21.37 -1.26
N GLU A 95 -6.92 22.61 -1.42
CA GLU A 95 -7.66 23.32 -0.35
C GLU A 95 -8.94 22.58 0.06
N SER A 96 -9.54 21.82 -0.87
CA SER A 96 -10.73 21.02 -0.59
C SER A 96 -10.53 19.93 0.46
N TRP A 97 -9.28 19.55 0.76
CA TRP A 97 -8.97 18.63 1.85
C TRP A 97 -9.01 19.37 3.18
N LYS A 98 -10.06 19.15 3.95
CA LYS A 98 -10.36 19.91 5.17
C LYS A 98 -9.39 19.55 6.31
N ALA A 99 -8.74 20.55 6.88
CA ALA A 99 -7.90 20.38 8.05
C ALA A 99 -8.76 20.04 9.28
N LYS A 100 -8.28 19.09 10.09
CA LYS A 100 -8.84 18.72 11.38
C LYS A 100 -7.78 18.85 12.47
N LYS A 101 -8.18 19.25 13.67
CA LYS A 101 -7.26 19.34 14.81
C LYS A 101 -6.74 17.92 15.17
N PRO A 102 -5.43 17.69 15.14
CA PRO A 102 -4.86 16.39 15.50
C PRO A 102 -5.12 16.05 16.97
N ARG A 103 -5.43 14.77 17.24
CA ARG A 103 -5.60 14.27 18.62
C ARG A 103 -4.29 14.17 19.40
N PHE A 104 -3.18 13.90 18.69
CA PHE A 104 -1.90 13.56 19.30
C PHE A 104 -0.83 14.57 18.89
N LYS A 105 0.06 14.95 19.82
CA LYS A 105 1.13 15.94 19.59
C LYS A 105 2.13 15.53 18.49
N PHE A 106 2.32 14.23 18.25
CA PHE A 106 3.19 13.71 17.20
C PHE A 106 2.56 13.73 15.80
N THR A 107 1.25 13.96 15.70
CA THR A 107 0.56 14.21 14.42
C THR A 107 0.61 15.71 14.14
N LYS A 108 1.26 16.09 13.04
CA LYS A 108 1.45 17.48 12.63
C LYS A 108 0.26 18.02 11.84
N HIS A 109 -0.26 17.21 10.92
CA HIS A 109 -1.46 17.52 10.16
C HIS A 109 -2.42 16.33 10.16
N GLU A 110 -3.69 16.62 10.23
CA GLU A 110 -4.79 15.70 10.00
C GLU A 110 -5.73 16.34 8.98
N LEU A 111 -5.98 15.65 7.86
CA LEU A 111 -6.84 16.13 6.79
C LEU A 111 -7.96 15.09 6.55
N MET A 112 -9.16 15.62 6.28
CA MET A 112 -10.30 14.84 5.83
C MET A 112 -10.51 15.11 4.34
N LEU A 113 -10.43 14.07 3.54
CA LEU A 113 -10.65 14.12 2.10
C LEU A 113 -12.10 13.75 1.83
N PRO A 114 -12.85 14.54 1.06
CA PRO A 114 -14.26 14.27 0.80
C PRO A 114 -14.49 12.84 0.30
N LYS A 115 -15.48 12.19 0.86
CA LYS A 115 -15.89 10.84 0.44
C LYS A 115 -16.39 10.83 -0.99
N ALA A 116 -16.21 9.72 -1.70
CA ALA A 116 -16.86 9.49 -2.97
C ALA A 116 -18.37 9.31 -2.77
N GLU A 117 -19.14 9.56 -3.82
CA GLU A 117 -20.59 9.36 -3.79
C GLU A 117 -20.95 7.92 -3.41
N GLY A 118 -21.93 7.77 -2.52
CA GLY A 118 -22.36 6.49 -1.96
C GLY A 118 -21.49 5.97 -0.81
N GLU A 119 -20.36 6.61 -0.48
CA GLU A 119 -19.53 6.20 0.65
C GLU A 119 -20.01 6.81 1.98
N GLU A 120 -19.77 6.09 3.09
CA GLU A 120 -20.23 6.50 4.41
C GLU A 120 -19.39 7.63 5.02
N LYS A 121 -18.05 7.56 4.85
CA LYS A 121 -17.09 8.41 5.55
C LYS A 121 -16.06 9.03 4.62
N ASP A 122 -15.62 10.24 4.98
CA ASP A 122 -14.44 10.87 4.39
C ASP A 122 -13.19 10.02 4.60
N ALA A 123 -12.28 10.07 3.63
CA ALA A 123 -10.96 9.48 3.81
C ALA A 123 -10.12 10.36 4.74
N ARG A 124 -9.29 9.72 5.57
CA ARG A 124 -8.47 10.39 6.58
C ARG A 124 -7.00 10.32 6.23
N MET A 125 -6.34 11.47 6.19
CA MET A 125 -4.90 11.57 6.00
C MET A 125 -4.23 12.18 7.23
N THR A 126 -3.10 11.60 7.64
CA THR A 126 -2.31 12.09 8.78
C THR A 126 -0.84 12.21 8.41
N PHE A 127 -0.22 13.29 8.88
CA PHE A 127 1.23 13.50 8.86
C PHE A 127 1.75 13.34 10.28
N THR A 128 2.60 12.35 10.50
CA THR A 128 3.05 11.97 11.84
C THR A 128 4.57 11.90 11.86
N LEU A 129 5.20 12.48 12.89
CA LEU A 129 6.61 12.29 13.16
C LEU A 129 6.80 11.17 14.16
N SER A 130 7.63 10.19 13.83
CA SER A 130 7.97 9.06 14.69
C SER A 130 9.32 8.48 14.29
N SER A 131 9.81 7.52 15.06
CA SER A 131 10.97 6.68 14.76
C SER A 131 10.52 5.23 14.53
N GLY A 132 11.43 4.30 14.46
CA GLY A 132 11.22 2.89 14.18
C GLY A 132 11.73 2.48 12.81
N SER A 133 11.91 1.18 12.58
CA SER A 133 12.30 0.70 11.26
C SER A 133 11.17 0.90 10.25
N THR A 134 11.54 1.18 9.01
CA THR A 134 10.57 1.34 7.90
C THR A 134 9.77 0.05 7.73
N GLU A 135 10.45 -1.10 7.78
CA GLU A 135 9.84 -2.41 7.59
C GLU A 135 8.83 -2.76 8.71
N GLU A 136 9.20 -2.56 9.98
CA GLU A 136 8.28 -2.79 11.11
C GLU A 136 7.03 -1.92 11.03
N ASN A 137 7.17 -0.66 10.61
CA ASN A 137 6.04 0.23 10.41
C ASN A 137 5.12 -0.26 9.26
N ILE A 138 5.70 -0.71 8.14
CA ILE A 138 4.95 -1.29 7.02
C ILE A 138 4.22 -2.57 7.46
N ASN A 139 4.89 -3.47 8.19
CA ASN A 139 4.30 -4.70 8.70
C ASN A 139 3.15 -4.42 9.69
N ARG A 140 3.32 -3.42 10.56
CA ARG A 140 2.25 -2.94 11.45
C ARG A 140 1.05 -2.37 10.67
N TRP A 141 1.26 -1.70 9.55
CA TRP A 141 0.17 -1.23 8.71
C TRP A 141 -0.52 -2.38 7.97
N LYS A 142 0.26 -3.33 7.45
CA LYS A 142 -0.26 -4.54 6.82
C LYS A 142 -1.14 -5.34 7.77
N SER A 143 -0.77 -5.47 9.05
CA SER A 143 -1.58 -6.16 10.07
C SER A 143 -2.91 -5.46 10.43
N GLN A 144 -3.12 -4.22 9.99
CA GLN A 144 -4.41 -3.54 10.10
C GLN A 144 -5.41 -3.95 9.02
N PHE A 145 -5.04 -4.84 8.10
CA PHE A 145 -5.90 -5.33 7.03
C PHE A 145 -6.06 -6.84 7.10
N LYS A 146 -7.27 -7.31 6.79
CA LYS A 146 -7.53 -8.71 6.44
C LYS A 146 -7.55 -8.83 4.91
N PHE A 147 -6.91 -9.86 4.41
CA PHE A 147 -6.85 -10.18 2.98
C PHE A 147 -7.72 -11.40 2.68
N PRO A 148 -8.48 -11.41 1.57
CA PRO A 148 -9.17 -12.61 1.12
C PRO A 148 -8.15 -13.72 0.78
N LEU A 149 -8.44 -14.96 1.20
CA LEU A 149 -7.56 -16.11 0.97
C LEU A 149 -7.32 -16.41 -0.53
N SER A 150 -8.32 -16.10 -1.36
CA SER A 150 -8.27 -16.32 -2.82
C SER A 150 -7.61 -15.19 -3.61
N ALA A 151 -7.24 -14.09 -2.96
CA ALA A 151 -6.73 -12.92 -3.67
C ALA A 151 -5.21 -13.03 -3.90
N ASN A 152 -4.75 -12.53 -5.05
CA ASN A 152 -3.32 -12.38 -5.33
C ASN A 152 -2.73 -11.31 -4.40
N PRO A 153 -1.76 -11.67 -3.51
CA PRO A 153 -1.15 -10.74 -2.56
C PRO A 153 -0.53 -9.50 -3.23
N ASP A 154 0.08 -9.64 -4.41
CA ASP A 154 0.76 -8.55 -5.12
C ASP A 154 -0.21 -7.46 -5.60
N LYS A 155 -1.48 -7.81 -5.82
CA LYS A 155 -2.53 -6.85 -6.16
C LYS A 155 -3.07 -6.10 -4.95
N LEU A 156 -2.87 -6.65 -3.75
CA LEU A 156 -3.41 -6.12 -2.50
C LEU A 156 -2.39 -5.35 -1.68
N PHE A 157 -1.11 -5.64 -1.85
CA PHE A 157 -0.01 -5.02 -1.12
C PHE A 157 1.15 -4.72 -2.06
N ALA A 158 1.58 -3.46 -2.09
CA ALA A 158 2.73 -3.02 -2.87
C ALA A 158 3.58 -2.02 -2.08
N VAL A 159 4.88 -2.10 -2.25
CA VAL A 159 5.86 -1.13 -1.73
C VAL A 159 6.79 -0.73 -2.86
N GLU A 160 6.93 0.58 -3.07
CA GLU A 160 7.86 1.17 -4.03
C GLU A 160 8.78 2.13 -3.28
N LYS A 161 10.08 2.15 -3.63
CA LYS A 161 11.06 3.08 -3.06
C LYS A 161 11.52 4.09 -4.10
N LYS A 162 11.64 5.35 -3.68
CA LYS A 162 12.15 6.46 -4.51
C LYS A 162 13.08 7.33 -3.69
N MET A 163 14.02 7.98 -4.36
CA MET A 163 14.85 9.03 -3.76
C MET A 163 14.38 10.40 -4.23
N VAL A 164 14.18 11.32 -3.29
CA VAL A 164 13.81 12.73 -3.56
C VAL A 164 14.56 13.61 -2.57
N ASP A 165 15.34 14.55 -3.06
CA ASP A 165 16.06 15.55 -2.25
C ASP A 165 16.86 14.97 -1.06
N GLY A 166 17.52 13.82 -1.25
CA GLY A 166 18.30 13.14 -0.21
C GLY A 166 17.45 12.36 0.81
N TYR A 167 16.15 12.22 0.57
CA TYR A 167 15.26 11.36 1.35
C TYR A 167 14.86 10.11 0.57
N GLU A 168 14.82 8.97 1.26
CA GLU A 168 14.18 7.76 0.77
C GLU A 168 12.68 7.85 1.06
N LEU A 169 11.86 7.75 0.02
CA LEU A 169 10.41 7.66 0.10
C LEU A 169 10.01 6.20 -0.11
N SER A 170 9.45 5.57 0.93
CA SER A 170 8.80 4.26 0.80
C SER A 170 7.31 4.47 0.61
N LEU A 171 6.83 4.27 -0.63
CA LEU A 171 5.42 4.38 -1.00
C LEU A 171 4.74 3.04 -0.80
N VAL A 172 3.71 3.01 0.02
CA VAL A 172 3.01 1.79 0.41
C VAL A 172 1.55 1.87 -0.04
N GLN A 173 1.05 0.80 -0.64
CA GLN A 173 -0.35 0.63 -0.94
C GLN A 173 -0.85 -0.69 -0.35
N ILE A 174 -1.99 -0.64 0.36
CA ILE A 174 -2.64 -1.82 0.95
C ILE A 174 -4.12 -1.75 0.61
N ARG A 175 -4.71 -2.87 0.17
CA ARG A 175 -6.15 -3.02 -0.09
C ARG A 175 -6.69 -4.22 0.68
N GLY A 176 -7.93 -4.14 1.13
CA GLY A 176 -8.59 -5.25 1.83
C GLY A 176 -9.62 -4.77 2.84
N THR A 177 -9.96 -5.61 3.79
CA THR A 177 -10.83 -5.25 4.90
C THR A 177 -9.99 -4.57 5.99
N PHE A 178 -10.18 -3.27 6.16
CA PHE A 178 -9.47 -2.49 7.19
C PHE A 178 -10.07 -2.73 8.57
N LEU A 179 -9.24 -3.03 9.55
CA LEU A 179 -9.60 -3.25 10.95
C LEU A 179 -9.56 -1.91 11.70
N GLU A 180 -10.64 -1.13 11.59
CA GLU A 180 -10.74 0.17 12.26
C GLU A 180 -10.84 -0.04 13.78
N LYS A 181 -9.82 0.40 14.53
CA LYS A 181 -9.83 0.38 16.00
C LYS A 181 -10.44 1.68 16.52
N MET A 182 -11.53 1.57 17.24
CA MET A 182 -12.17 2.69 17.95
C MET A 182 -11.65 2.72 19.39
N GLY A 183 -11.08 3.86 19.80
CA GLY A 183 -10.51 4.05 21.13
C GLY A 183 -9.00 4.27 21.12
N GLY A 184 -8.44 4.58 22.30
CA GLY A 184 -7.00 4.74 22.50
C GLY A 184 -6.28 3.38 22.62
N PRO A 185 -4.94 3.39 22.59
CA PRO A 185 -4.13 2.15 22.69
C PRO A 185 -4.35 1.38 23.99
N PHE A 186 -4.88 2.03 25.03
CA PHE A 186 -5.09 1.46 26.36
C PHE A 186 -6.57 1.17 26.70
N THR A 187 -7.51 1.47 25.79
CA THR A 187 -8.95 1.40 26.11
C THR A 187 -9.63 0.11 25.61
N GLY A 188 -8.88 -0.88 25.13
CA GLY A 188 -9.44 -2.15 24.66
C GLY A 188 -10.48 -1.99 23.55
N GLY A 189 -10.35 -0.96 22.71
CA GLY A 189 -11.38 -0.49 21.80
C GLY A 189 -11.88 -1.54 20.82
N LYS A 190 -13.19 -1.49 20.54
CA LYS A 190 -13.86 -2.34 19.56
C LYS A 190 -13.21 -2.20 18.19
N THR A 191 -12.87 -3.30 17.57
CA THR A 191 -12.40 -3.34 16.19
C THR A 191 -13.60 -3.49 15.26
N THR A 192 -13.77 -2.56 14.34
CA THR A 192 -14.83 -2.59 13.32
C THR A 192 -14.19 -2.91 11.98
N PRO A 193 -14.53 -4.02 11.32
CA PRO A 193 -14.07 -4.30 9.97
C PRO A 193 -14.73 -3.34 8.99
N ARG A 194 -13.93 -2.80 8.05
CA ARG A 194 -14.36 -1.95 6.95
C ARG A 194 -13.92 -2.61 5.65
N GLU A 195 -14.89 -3.14 4.92
CA GLU A 195 -14.65 -3.79 3.64
C GLU A 195 -14.34 -2.78 2.54
N ASN A 196 -13.66 -3.22 1.50
CA ASN A 196 -13.30 -2.39 0.34
C ASN A 196 -12.55 -1.09 0.73
N TYR A 197 -11.65 -1.21 1.70
CA TYR A 197 -10.79 -0.10 2.12
C TYR A 197 -9.41 -0.19 1.49
N MET A 198 -8.81 0.98 1.36
CA MET A 198 -7.44 1.14 0.89
C MET A 198 -6.66 2.04 1.85
N MET A 199 -5.38 1.77 1.95
CA MET A 199 -4.38 2.66 2.51
C MET A 199 -3.37 3.02 1.42
N LYS A 200 -3.08 4.32 1.29
CA LYS A 200 -1.86 4.81 0.63
C LYS A 200 -1.02 5.51 1.69
N ALA A 201 0.24 5.14 1.79
CA ALA A 201 1.13 5.76 2.75
C ALA A 201 2.50 6.06 2.15
N VAL A 202 3.20 7.03 2.74
CA VAL A 202 4.59 7.35 2.41
C VAL A 202 5.37 7.44 3.72
N ILE A 203 6.50 6.78 3.78
CA ILE A 203 7.51 6.99 4.82
C ILE A 203 8.63 7.80 4.19
N ILE A 204 8.88 8.98 4.74
CA ILE A 204 9.96 9.87 4.31
C ILE A 204 11.07 9.76 5.35
N SER A 205 12.20 9.23 4.92
CA SER A 205 13.34 8.88 5.75
C SER A 205 14.61 9.53 5.20
N PRO A 206 15.47 10.16 6.00
CA PRO A 206 16.81 10.53 5.55
C PRO A 206 17.52 9.29 4.97
N LYS A 207 18.40 9.48 3.99
CA LYS A 207 19.07 8.40 3.26
C LYS A 207 19.73 7.36 4.18
N ASP A 208 20.40 7.82 5.23
CA ASP A 208 21.17 6.95 6.15
C ASP A 208 20.45 6.79 7.51
N ALA A 209 19.12 6.78 7.49
CA ALA A 209 18.31 6.72 8.70
C ALA A 209 18.28 5.31 9.30
N ASP A 210 18.65 5.19 10.56
CA ASP A 210 18.45 4.01 11.39
C ASP A 210 17.03 3.93 12.00
N ALA A 211 16.79 2.94 12.86
CA ALA A 211 15.50 2.79 13.54
C ALA A 211 15.24 3.91 14.57
N LYS A 212 16.25 4.59 15.09
CA LYS A 212 16.11 5.69 16.07
C LYS A 212 15.87 7.03 15.39
N THR A 213 16.22 7.13 14.11
CA THR A 213 16.07 8.36 13.32
C THR A 213 14.61 8.70 13.14
N ALA A 214 14.26 9.96 13.43
CA ALA A 214 12.91 10.47 13.15
C ALA A 214 12.62 10.47 11.66
N LYS A 215 11.41 10.02 11.31
CA LYS A 215 10.86 9.93 9.95
C LYS A 215 9.51 10.63 9.91
N CYS A 216 9.10 11.08 8.73
CA CYS A 216 7.75 11.56 8.50
C CYS A 216 6.90 10.46 7.85
N PHE A 217 5.76 10.17 8.46
CA PHE A 217 4.79 9.18 8.01
C PHE A 217 3.54 9.89 7.53
N ILE A 218 3.24 9.79 6.24
CA ILE A 218 1.99 10.25 5.64
C ILE A 218 1.13 9.04 5.42
N LYS A 219 -0.06 8.98 6.04
CA LYS A 219 -0.96 7.84 5.93
C LYS A 219 -2.36 8.31 5.56
N LEU A 220 -2.85 7.90 4.39
CA LEU A 220 -4.19 8.12 3.87
C LEU A 220 -4.98 6.80 3.92
N VAL A 221 -6.11 6.78 4.62
CA VAL A 221 -6.98 5.61 4.78
C VAL A 221 -8.43 5.99 4.49
N GLY A 222 -9.14 5.19 3.75
CA GLY A 222 -10.56 5.36 3.44
C GLY A 222 -11.10 4.22 2.58
N SER A 223 -12.35 4.35 2.13
CA SER A 223 -12.88 3.43 1.14
C SER A 223 -12.06 3.47 -0.15
N GLU A 224 -11.93 2.35 -0.83
CA GLU A 224 -11.16 2.27 -2.06
C GLU A 224 -11.65 3.26 -3.12
N LYS A 225 -12.97 3.47 -3.21
CA LYS A 225 -13.60 4.42 -4.13
C LYS A 225 -13.16 5.86 -3.83
N SER A 226 -13.21 6.29 -2.56
CA SER A 226 -12.75 7.62 -2.14
C SER A 226 -11.25 7.81 -2.37
N ILE A 227 -10.42 6.80 -2.05
CA ILE A 227 -8.97 6.87 -2.28
C ILE A 227 -8.65 6.97 -3.78
N LYS A 228 -9.36 6.22 -4.65
CA LYS A 228 -9.19 6.29 -6.10
C LYS A 228 -9.57 7.67 -6.65
N GLN A 229 -10.65 8.29 -6.15
CA GLN A 229 -11.06 9.64 -6.51
C GLN A 229 -9.95 10.67 -6.24
N HIS A 230 -9.22 10.53 -5.13
CA HIS A 230 -8.14 11.44 -4.75
C HIS A 230 -6.74 10.99 -5.21
N ALA A 231 -6.62 9.87 -5.93
CA ALA A 231 -5.33 9.25 -6.23
C ALA A 231 -4.38 10.17 -7.00
N LYS A 232 -4.89 10.91 -8.00
CA LYS A 232 -4.11 11.84 -8.83
C LYS A 232 -3.60 13.02 -7.99
N ALA A 233 -4.48 13.64 -7.19
CA ALA A 233 -4.14 14.75 -6.31
C ALA A 233 -3.17 14.31 -5.19
N TYR A 234 -3.35 13.11 -4.62
CA TYR A 234 -2.42 12.54 -3.65
C TYR A 234 -1.02 12.30 -4.24
N ALA A 235 -0.94 11.76 -5.45
CA ALA A 235 0.34 11.57 -6.14
C ALA A 235 1.03 12.91 -6.45
N ALA A 236 0.27 13.93 -6.87
CA ALA A 236 0.76 15.28 -7.10
C ALA A 236 1.29 15.91 -5.79
N MET A 237 0.56 15.79 -4.68
CA MET A 237 1.01 16.24 -3.36
C MET A 237 2.33 15.57 -2.94
N VAL A 238 2.46 14.24 -3.09
CA VAL A 238 3.71 13.55 -2.77
C VAL A 238 4.85 13.98 -3.68
N LYS A 239 4.57 14.20 -4.97
CA LYS A 239 5.56 14.67 -5.96
C LYS A 239 5.99 16.12 -5.71
N SER A 240 5.15 16.94 -5.09
CA SER A 240 5.46 18.34 -4.79
C SER A 240 6.37 18.52 -3.57
N LEU A 241 6.79 17.43 -2.92
CA LEU A 241 7.74 17.48 -1.80
C LEU A 241 8.96 18.32 -2.16
N LYS A 242 9.19 19.34 -1.36
CA LYS A 242 10.41 20.18 -1.39
C LYS A 242 11.00 20.22 0.01
N THR A 243 12.32 20.24 0.08
CA THR A 243 13.03 20.44 1.34
C THR A 243 13.57 21.87 1.37
N GLN A 244 13.29 22.59 2.45
CA GLN A 244 13.80 23.93 2.68
C GLN A 244 14.65 23.94 3.96
N THR A 245 15.79 24.59 3.92
CA THR A 245 16.55 24.91 5.12
C THR A 245 16.00 26.21 5.72
N ALA A 246 16.17 26.40 7.04
CA ALA A 246 15.72 27.64 7.69
C ALA A 246 16.42 28.90 7.08
N VAL A 247 17.58 28.71 6.44
CA VAL A 247 18.34 29.77 5.76
C VAL A 247 17.65 30.24 4.48
N ASP A 248 17.01 29.31 3.74
CA ASP A 248 16.35 29.63 2.47
C ASP A 248 15.10 30.51 2.67
N LYS A 249 14.49 30.45 3.87
CA LYS A 249 13.30 31.22 4.22
C LYS A 249 13.60 32.69 4.49
N ALA A 250 14.79 32.99 5.02
CA ALA A 250 15.23 34.36 5.31
C ALA A 250 15.67 35.14 4.06
N ALA A 251 15.85 34.45 2.92
CA ALA A 251 16.27 35.06 1.65
C ALA A 251 15.07 35.46 0.76
N VAL A 252 13.82 35.14 1.15
CA VAL A 252 12.59 35.37 0.36
C VAL A 252 11.67 36.41 1.03
N GLU A 253 11.96 36.82 2.27
CA GLU A 253 11.34 37.99 2.95
C GLU A 253 12.19 39.26 2.75
#